data_f051c541d81037886d7317332616499c
#
_entry.id   f051c541d81037886d7317332616499c
#
_cell.length_a   1.000
_cell.length_b   1.000
_cell.length_c   1.000
_cell.angle_alpha   90.00
_cell.angle_beta   90.00
_cell.angle_gamma   90.00
#
_symmetry.space_group_name_H-M   'P 1'
#
loop_
_entity.id
_entity.type
_entity.pdbx_description
1 polymer ?
#
loop_
_entity_poly.entity_id
_entity_poly.type
_entity_poly.pdbx_seq_one_letter_code
_entity_poly.pdbx_strand_id
1 'polypeptide(L)'
;MKKLFKSIAVVAVLLISSGVFAQTKKSVSDNSNDKSLLWEISGNGLSKSSYLYGTIHMICGNDYFLSDKAKKAFTASDNLVLEVNLSDPKELSAAQQLAYGKEPLSKKLSPEQLNDLDALLQKRTGMTVEQVDKFSLMTVMSLMTMKSFGCVDIKIYEMEFIAMAKDSNKNVTGFETLQAQMDFYSKAYSDAEMITMLQESNDDATKKMVQNYIQENLPELYKDITAPKVMNEKAIKWLIEVRNENWAVKMPDMMKDKSTFFAVGAAHLLGQRGVIHLLRKKGYIVKPILN
;
A
#
# COMPACT_ATOMS: atom_id res chain seq x y z
N MET A 1 6.14 20.17 17.95
CA MET A 1 6.24 20.33 16.50
C MET A 1 7.52 19.72 15.90
N LYS A 2 8.75 20.06 16.34
CA LYS A 2 10.00 19.50 15.72
C LYS A 2 10.19 17.97 15.83
N LYS A 3 9.55 17.26 16.79
CA LYS A 3 9.62 15.79 16.89
C LYS A 3 8.62 15.06 15.97
N LEU A 4 7.49 15.71 15.63
CA LEU A 4 6.46 15.14 14.73
C LEU A 4 6.97 15.08 13.29
N PHE A 5 7.78 16.06 12.87
CA PHE A 5 8.30 16.14 11.49
C PHE A 5 9.39 15.11 11.15
N LYS A 6 10.08 14.52 12.14
CA LYS A 6 11.09 13.48 11.85
C LYS A 6 10.49 12.13 11.46
N SER A 7 9.22 11.88 11.79
CA SER A 7 8.52 10.62 11.46
C SER A 7 7.65 10.70 10.21
N ILE A 8 7.42 11.90 9.66
CA ILE A 8 6.45 12.13 8.56
C ILE A 8 7.02 11.78 7.17
N ALA A 9 8.33 11.60 7.04
CA ALA A 9 8.99 11.45 5.75
C ALA A 9 8.79 10.08 5.05
N VAL A 10 7.99 9.17 5.62
CA VAL A 10 7.99 7.75 5.18
C VAL A 10 6.57 7.18 5.11
N VAL A 11 5.60 7.92 4.60
CA VAL A 11 4.28 7.33 4.37
C VAL A 11 4.10 7.03 2.89
N ALA A 12 4.22 5.75 2.55
CA ALA A 12 3.79 5.24 1.25
C ALA A 12 2.28 5.50 1.11
N VAL A 13 1.93 6.22 0.06
CA VAL A 13 0.58 6.71 -0.16
C VAL A 13 -0.34 5.58 -0.56
N LEU A 14 -1.36 5.34 0.24
CA LEU A 14 -2.58 4.64 -0.16
C LEU A 14 -3.75 5.60 -0.09
N LEU A 15 -4.34 5.84 -1.23
CA LEU A 15 -5.58 6.59 -1.34
C LEU A 15 -6.76 5.64 -1.28
N ILE A 16 -7.63 5.88 -0.33
CA ILE A 16 -8.94 5.25 -0.26
C ILE A 16 -9.98 6.35 -0.36
N SER A 17 -10.67 6.36 -1.47
CA SER A 17 -11.86 7.20 -1.65
C SER A 17 -13.11 6.32 -1.63
N SER A 18 -14.14 6.73 -0.96
CA SER A 18 -15.41 6.05 -0.86
C SER A 18 -16.53 6.89 -1.44
N GLY A 19 -17.14 6.40 -2.48
CA GLY A 19 -18.32 6.98 -3.11
C GLY A 19 -19.28 5.90 -3.63
N VAL A 20 -20.57 6.15 -3.62
CA VAL A 20 -21.71 5.23 -3.73
C VAL A 20 -22.12 4.86 -5.18
N PHE A 21 -22.34 3.57 -5.42
CA PHE A 21 -23.09 2.82 -6.45
C PHE A 21 -23.11 3.19 -7.94
N ALA A 22 -22.60 2.27 -8.77
CA ALA A 22 -23.30 1.64 -9.90
C ALA A 22 -22.59 0.35 -10.34
N GLN A 23 -23.36 -0.70 -10.56
CA GLN A 23 -22.90 -2.05 -10.87
C GLN A 23 -22.47 -2.17 -12.34
N THR A 24 -21.29 -2.75 -12.60
CA THR A 24 -21.06 -3.61 -13.74
C THR A 24 -20.26 -4.83 -13.29
N LYS A 25 -20.88 -6.00 -13.43
CA LYS A 25 -20.32 -7.30 -13.09
C LYS A 25 -19.18 -7.68 -14.04
N LYS A 26 -17.95 -7.86 -13.50
CA LYS A 26 -17.05 -8.93 -13.89
C LYS A 26 -16.72 -9.70 -12.63
N SER A 27 -17.23 -10.91 -12.51
CA SER A 27 -17.07 -11.77 -11.35
C SER A 27 -15.60 -12.15 -11.17
N VAL A 28 -14.96 -11.64 -10.15
CA VAL A 28 -13.91 -12.38 -9.46
C VAL A 28 -14.63 -13.58 -8.88
N SER A 29 -14.20 -14.80 -9.22
CA SER A 29 -14.79 -16.01 -8.64
C SER A 29 -14.60 -15.93 -7.13
N ASP A 30 -15.71 -15.75 -6.43
CA ASP A 30 -15.77 -15.68 -4.97
C ASP A 30 -15.54 -17.10 -4.42
N ASN A 31 -14.28 -17.54 -4.44
CA ASN A 31 -13.88 -18.76 -3.76
C ASN A 31 -13.71 -18.42 -2.27
N SER A 32 -14.54 -19.02 -1.44
CA SER A 32 -14.43 -18.95 0.03
C SER A 32 -13.03 -19.27 0.57
N ASN A 33 -12.17 -19.86 -0.25
CA ASN A 33 -10.77 -20.19 0.06
C ASN A 33 -9.81 -19.01 -0.09
N ASP A 34 -10.25 -17.86 -0.61
CA ASP A 34 -9.37 -16.68 -0.79
C ASP A 34 -9.36 -15.74 0.43
N LYS A 35 -10.05 -16.13 1.52
CA LYS A 35 -10.05 -15.40 2.80
C LYS A 35 -8.77 -15.64 3.59
N SER A 36 -7.67 -15.12 3.08
CA SER A 36 -6.39 -15.06 3.80
C SER A 36 -5.54 -13.93 3.25
N LEU A 37 -4.82 -13.25 4.14
CA LEU A 37 -3.78 -12.29 3.77
C LEU A 37 -2.45 -13.00 3.50
N LEU A 38 -2.28 -14.27 3.93
CA LEU A 38 -1.04 -15.04 3.81
C LEU A 38 -1.19 -16.18 2.81
N TRP A 39 -0.25 -16.26 1.86
CA TRP A 39 -0.21 -17.25 0.79
C TRP A 39 1.16 -17.92 0.72
N GLU A 40 1.18 -19.24 0.61
CA GLU A 40 2.37 -20.03 0.35
C GLU A 40 2.63 -20.14 -1.15
N ILE A 41 3.88 -19.93 -1.56
CA ILE A 41 4.38 -20.09 -2.92
C ILE A 41 5.32 -21.28 -2.93
N SER A 42 5.02 -22.32 -3.73
CA SER A 42 5.80 -23.54 -3.80
C SER A 42 5.81 -24.14 -5.22
N GLY A 43 6.49 -25.25 -5.42
CA GLY A 43 6.58 -25.91 -6.71
C GLY A 43 7.52 -25.21 -7.69
N ASN A 44 7.43 -25.52 -8.97
CA ASN A 44 8.22 -24.93 -10.07
C ASN A 44 9.74 -24.90 -9.81
N GLY A 45 10.29 -25.97 -9.19
CA GLY A 45 11.71 -26.10 -8.90
C GLY A 45 12.21 -25.40 -7.64
N LEU A 46 11.34 -24.78 -6.85
CA LEU A 46 11.73 -24.21 -5.56
C LEU A 46 12.10 -25.31 -4.56
N SER A 47 13.26 -25.16 -3.90
CA SER A 47 13.70 -26.06 -2.83
C SER A 47 13.01 -25.80 -1.48
N LYS A 48 12.53 -24.59 -1.28
CA LYS A 48 11.79 -24.13 -0.09
C LYS A 48 10.58 -23.32 -0.51
N SER A 49 9.50 -23.37 0.26
CA SER A 49 8.36 -22.47 0.08
C SER A 49 8.75 -21.02 0.40
N SER A 50 8.18 -20.09 -0.33
CA SER A 50 8.18 -18.66 -0.04
C SER A 50 6.76 -18.21 0.31
N TYR A 51 6.59 -16.99 0.81
CA TYR A 51 5.32 -16.52 1.32
C TYR A 51 5.00 -15.14 0.77
N LEU A 52 3.72 -14.90 0.46
CA LEU A 52 3.18 -13.62 0.04
C LEU A 52 2.15 -13.16 1.05
N TYR A 53 2.33 -11.97 1.60
CA TYR A 53 1.46 -11.38 2.60
C TYR A 53 0.91 -10.03 2.12
N GLY A 54 -0.42 -9.86 2.24
CA GLY A 54 -1.11 -8.61 1.93
C GLY A 54 -1.18 -7.68 3.13
N THR A 55 -0.68 -6.44 3.02
CA THR A 55 -0.79 -5.40 4.04
C THR A 55 -1.87 -4.37 3.68
N ILE A 56 -2.25 -3.53 4.64
CA ILE A 56 -2.97 -2.27 4.40
C ILE A 56 -2.07 -1.05 4.64
N HIS A 57 -0.77 -1.26 4.65
CA HIS A 57 0.31 -0.31 4.93
C HIS A 57 0.23 0.31 6.32
N MET A 58 -0.89 0.90 6.74
CA MET A 58 -1.04 1.54 8.05
C MET A 58 -2.33 1.15 8.75
N ILE A 59 -2.29 1.16 10.07
CA ILE A 59 -3.43 0.83 10.95
C ILE A 59 -3.23 1.51 12.31
N CYS A 60 -4.32 1.73 13.07
CA CYS A 60 -4.20 2.16 14.48
C CYS A 60 -3.48 1.10 15.31
N GLY A 61 -2.66 1.53 16.27
CA GLY A 61 -1.91 0.60 17.12
C GLY A 61 -2.79 -0.39 17.87
N ASN A 62 -3.98 0.03 18.32
CA ASN A 62 -4.96 -0.84 18.98
C ASN A 62 -5.58 -1.89 18.04
N ASP A 63 -5.59 -1.63 16.75
CA ASP A 63 -6.13 -2.52 15.71
C ASP A 63 -5.02 -3.32 15.02
N TYR A 64 -3.74 -3.04 15.36
CA TYR A 64 -2.61 -3.71 14.73
C TYR A 64 -2.69 -5.21 14.94
N PHE A 65 -2.70 -5.94 13.84
CA PHE A 65 -2.86 -7.38 13.82
C PHE A 65 -1.82 -8.02 12.89
N LEU A 66 -1.05 -8.94 13.42
CA LEU A 66 -0.22 -9.87 12.67
C LEU A 66 -0.48 -11.27 13.21
N SER A 67 -1.15 -12.11 12.41
CA SER A 67 -1.56 -13.47 12.84
C SER A 67 -0.35 -14.35 13.15
N ASP A 68 -0.53 -15.35 13.99
CA ASP A 68 0.54 -16.29 14.34
C ASP A 68 1.03 -17.08 13.12
N LYS A 69 0.14 -17.38 12.16
CA LYS A 69 0.54 -17.99 10.88
C LYS A 69 1.47 -17.08 10.09
N ALA A 70 1.22 -15.76 10.06
CA ALA A 70 2.08 -14.79 9.39
C ALA A 70 3.44 -14.64 10.10
N LYS A 71 3.45 -14.61 11.44
CA LYS A 71 4.70 -14.60 12.23
C LYS A 71 5.53 -15.87 11.98
N LYS A 72 4.89 -17.05 11.95
CA LYS A 72 5.56 -18.33 11.66
C LYS A 72 6.13 -18.33 10.24
N ALA A 73 5.38 -17.91 9.24
CA ALA A 73 5.85 -17.81 7.84
C ALA A 73 7.02 -16.83 7.72
N PHE A 74 6.92 -15.66 8.35
CA PHE A 74 8.01 -14.69 8.41
C PHE A 74 9.27 -15.30 9.06
N THR A 75 9.13 -15.96 10.19
CA THR A 75 10.26 -16.61 10.91
C THR A 75 10.93 -17.69 10.05
N ALA A 76 10.13 -18.48 9.32
CA ALA A 76 10.62 -19.55 8.44
C ALA A 76 11.32 -19.03 7.17
N SER A 77 11.16 -17.77 6.84
CA SER A 77 11.77 -17.17 5.64
C SER A 77 13.20 -16.70 5.91
N ASP A 78 14.05 -16.76 4.88
CA ASP A 78 15.43 -16.29 4.94
C ASP A 78 15.54 -14.78 4.67
N ASN A 79 14.67 -14.24 3.82
CA ASN A 79 14.66 -12.84 3.37
C ASN A 79 13.30 -12.19 3.52
N LEU A 80 13.31 -10.86 3.63
CA LEU A 80 12.12 -10.00 3.49
C LEU A 80 12.21 -9.17 2.20
N VAL A 81 11.13 -9.15 1.44
CA VAL A 81 10.97 -8.25 0.28
C VAL A 81 9.72 -7.40 0.48
N LEU A 82 9.89 -6.09 0.40
CA LEU A 82 8.84 -5.08 0.49
C LEU A 82 8.61 -4.44 -0.89
N GLU A 83 7.58 -3.64 -1.03
CA GLU A 83 7.42 -2.80 -2.23
C GLU A 83 8.63 -1.87 -2.38
N VAL A 84 8.94 -1.12 -1.33
CA VAL A 84 10.15 -0.27 -1.21
C VAL A 84 10.88 -0.61 0.08
N ASN A 85 12.19 -0.72 0.03
CA ASN A 85 13.00 -0.94 1.22
C ASN A 85 13.34 0.37 1.91
N LEU A 86 12.51 0.80 2.86
CA LEU A 86 12.71 2.03 3.62
C LEU A 86 13.82 1.94 4.68
N SER A 87 14.46 0.77 4.86
CA SER A 87 15.68 0.65 5.65
C SER A 87 16.95 0.99 4.84
N ASP A 88 16.85 1.10 3.51
CA ASP A 88 17.95 1.58 2.67
C ASP A 88 18.12 3.10 2.85
N PRO A 89 19.31 3.60 3.23
CA PRO A 89 19.56 5.03 3.36
C PRO A 89 19.27 5.85 2.10
N LYS A 90 19.39 5.26 0.91
CA LYS A 90 19.05 5.91 -0.37
C LYS A 90 17.56 6.15 -0.48
N GLU A 91 16.75 5.15 -0.18
CA GLU A 91 15.28 5.28 -0.20
C GLU A 91 14.78 6.23 0.89
N LEU A 92 15.40 6.20 2.08
CA LEU A 92 15.09 7.14 3.15
C LEU A 92 15.41 8.60 2.75
N SER A 93 16.55 8.81 2.09
CA SER A 93 16.92 10.13 1.55
C SER A 93 15.94 10.57 0.44
N ALA A 94 15.57 9.67 -0.46
CA ALA A 94 14.58 9.93 -1.50
C ALA A 94 13.22 10.30 -0.90
N ALA A 95 12.77 9.60 0.15
CA ALA A 95 11.53 9.90 0.86
C ALA A 95 11.52 11.32 1.44
N GLN A 96 12.64 11.75 2.04
CA GLN A 96 12.78 13.13 2.56
C GLN A 96 12.69 14.18 1.45
N GLN A 97 13.30 13.92 0.29
CA GLN A 97 13.27 14.84 -0.85
C GLN A 97 11.88 14.88 -1.51
N LEU A 98 11.25 13.73 -1.71
CA LEU A 98 9.93 13.60 -2.33
C LEU A 98 8.79 14.09 -1.44
N ALA A 99 9.04 14.25 -0.14
CA ALA A 99 8.08 14.87 0.77
C ALA A 99 7.78 16.34 0.39
N TYR A 100 8.71 17.01 -0.28
CA TYR A 100 8.57 18.39 -0.73
C TYR A 100 8.18 18.43 -2.21
N GLY A 101 7.36 19.43 -2.57
CA GLY A 101 7.04 19.73 -3.97
C GLY A 101 8.25 20.33 -4.69
N LYS A 102 8.32 20.13 -6.02
CA LYS A 102 9.29 20.85 -6.87
C LYS A 102 9.05 22.36 -6.86
N GLU A 103 7.82 22.75 -6.60
CA GLU A 103 7.37 24.12 -6.40
C GLU A 103 6.28 24.16 -5.33
N PRO A 104 6.02 25.32 -4.70
CA PRO A 104 4.95 25.47 -3.72
C PRO A 104 3.57 25.11 -4.30
N LEU A 105 2.68 24.56 -3.50
CA LEU A 105 1.30 24.25 -3.91
C LEU A 105 0.55 25.49 -4.40
N SER A 106 0.80 26.65 -3.77
CA SER A 106 0.25 27.95 -4.16
C SER A 106 0.64 28.41 -5.55
N LYS A 107 1.73 27.87 -6.12
CA LYS A 107 2.15 28.14 -7.51
C LYS A 107 1.70 27.06 -8.49
N LYS A 108 1.54 25.83 -7.98
CA LYS A 108 1.23 24.64 -8.78
C LYS A 108 -0.27 24.50 -9.05
N LEU A 109 -1.11 24.79 -8.06
CA LEU A 109 -2.55 24.57 -8.10
C LEU A 109 -3.29 25.84 -8.53
N SER A 110 -4.44 25.68 -9.19
CA SER A 110 -5.33 26.80 -9.48
C SER A 110 -5.92 27.39 -8.19
N PRO A 111 -6.41 28.66 -8.19
CA PRO A 111 -7.06 29.25 -7.04
C PRO A 111 -8.24 28.43 -6.50
N GLU A 112 -9.02 27.79 -7.37
CA GLU A 112 -10.12 26.90 -7.01
C GLU A 112 -9.60 25.66 -6.29
N GLN A 113 -8.60 24.98 -6.86
CA GLN A 113 -7.97 23.80 -6.22
C GLN A 113 -7.34 24.12 -4.87
N LEU A 114 -6.73 25.30 -4.72
CA LEU A 114 -6.17 25.76 -3.44
C LEU A 114 -7.24 25.96 -2.40
N ASN A 115 -8.35 26.61 -2.76
CA ASN A 115 -9.49 26.81 -1.86
C ASN A 115 -10.10 25.48 -1.43
N ASP A 116 -10.30 24.56 -2.36
CA ASP A 116 -10.80 23.21 -2.06
C ASP A 116 -9.88 22.45 -1.11
N LEU A 117 -8.57 22.47 -1.40
CA LEU A 117 -7.58 21.82 -0.58
C LEU A 117 -7.49 22.42 0.82
N ASP A 118 -7.55 23.76 0.93
CA ASP A 118 -7.52 24.46 2.22
C ASP A 118 -8.74 24.11 3.08
N ALA A 119 -9.92 24.13 2.50
CA ALA A 119 -11.16 23.76 3.19
C ALA A 119 -11.10 22.31 3.71
N LEU A 120 -10.56 21.39 2.91
CA LEU A 120 -10.37 19.99 3.29
C LEU A 120 -9.34 19.83 4.41
N LEU A 121 -8.20 20.51 4.31
CA LEU A 121 -7.14 20.51 5.33
C LEU A 121 -7.66 21.01 6.66
N GLN A 122 -8.32 22.17 6.66
CA GLN A 122 -8.89 22.75 7.89
C GLN A 122 -9.87 21.80 8.53
N LYS A 123 -10.81 21.23 7.75
CA LYS A 123 -11.83 20.32 8.25
C LYS A 123 -11.24 19.04 8.85
N ARG A 124 -10.22 18.45 8.23
CA ARG A 124 -9.73 17.11 8.62
C ARG A 124 -8.53 17.14 9.55
N THR A 125 -7.69 18.15 9.44
CA THR A 125 -6.42 18.20 10.16
C THR A 125 -6.26 19.42 11.06
N GLY A 126 -7.10 20.45 10.88
CA GLY A 126 -6.94 21.75 11.50
C GLY A 126 -5.79 22.58 10.92
N MET A 127 -5.18 22.14 9.82
CA MET A 127 -4.08 22.85 9.13
C MET A 127 -4.61 23.66 7.95
N THR A 128 -3.84 24.67 7.53
CA THR A 128 -4.10 25.46 6.32
C THR A 128 -3.14 25.07 5.20
N VAL A 129 -3.49 25.40 3.94
CA VAL A 129 -2.60 25.21 2.79
C VAL A 129 -1.28 25.94 2.99
N GLU A 130 -1.28 27.14 3.59
CA GLU A 130 -0.05 27.90 3.87
C GLU A 130 0.97 27.11 4.71
N GLN A 131 0.47 26.35 5.70
CA GLN A 131 1.33 25.54 6.58
C GLN A 131 1.96 24.35 5.87
N VAL A 132 1.39 23.90 4.77
CA VAL A 132 1.84 22.74 3.98
C VAL A 132 2.30 23.11 2.57
N ASP A 133 2.38 24.38 2.23
CA ASP A 133 2.62 24.92 0.89
C ASP A 133 3.87 24.34 0.19
N LYS A 134 4.90 24.04 0.97
CA LYS A 134 6.15 23.45 0.45
C LYS A 134 6.13 21.94 0.30
N PHE A 135 5.13 21.24 0.85
CA PHE A 135 5.02 19.80 0.70
C PHE A 135 4.50 19.42 -0.69
N SER A 136 4.83 18.21 -1.13
CA SER A 136 4.19 17.65 -2.31
C SER A 136 2.70 17.38 -2.03
N LEU A 137 1.83 17.49 -3.04
CA LEU A 137 0.40 17.17 -2.88
C LEU A 137 0.23 15.74 -2.33
N MET A 138 1.08 14.81 -2.75
CA MET A 138 1.11 13.45 -2.26
C MET A 138 1.35 13.37 -0.74
N THR A 139 2.28 14.16 -0.20
CA THR A 139 2.52 14.24 1.25
C THR A 139 1.31 14.79 1.99
N VAL A 140 0.66 15.81 1.44
CA VAL A 140 -0.57 16.38 2.02
C VAL A 140 -1.69 15.33 2.04
N MET A 141 -1.86 14.59 0.94
CA MET A 141 -2.82 13.49 0.88
C MET A 141 -2.53 12.40 1.93
N SER A 142 -1.26 12.03 2.10
CA SER A 142 -0.84 11.06 3.13
C SER A 142 -1.18 11.53 4.55
N LEU A 143 -0.95 12.81 4.86
CA LEU A 143 -1.33 13.40 6.15
C LEU A 143 -2.84 13.32 6.39
N MET A 144 -3.63 13.61 5.38
CA MET A 144 -5.10 13.55 5.48
C MET A 144 -5.58 12.10 5.62
N THR A 145 -4.99 11.15 4.88
CA THR A 145 -5.29 9.73 5.00
C THR A 145 -4.94 9.20 6.40
N MET A 146 -3.78 9.57 6.96
CA MET A 146 -3.45 9.20 8.34
C MET A 146 -4.50 9.68 9.35
N LYS A 147 -5.05 10.89 9.16
CA LYS A 147 -6.10 11.43 10.02
C LYS A 147 -7.43 10.68 9.90
N SER A 148 -7.74 10.08 8.75
CA SER A 148 -8.98 9.31 8.55
C SER A 148 -9.04 8.03 9.39
N PHE A 149 -7.91 7.54 9.92
CA PHE A 149 -7.89 6.42 10.87
C PHE A 149 -8.42 6.80 12.26
N GLY A 150 -8.46 8.09 12.59
CA GLY A 150 -9.04 8.59 13.85
C GLY A 150 -8.22 8.33 15.11
N CYS A 151 -6.96 7.89 14.98
CA CYS A 151 -6.05 7.63 16.08
C CYS A 151 -4.74 8.41 15.94
N VAL A 152 -3.97 8.48 17.03
CA VAL A 152 -2.65 9.15 17.07
C VAL A 152 -1.50 8.16 17.00
N ASP A 153 -1.72 6.92 17.43
CA ASP A 153 -0.75 5.83 17.36
C ASP A 153 -1.02 5.02 16.08
N ILE A 154 -0.28 5.35 15.03
CA ILE A 154 -0.33 4.66 13.74
C ILE A 154 0.84 3.69 13.65
N LYS A 155 0.54 2.42 13.35
CA LYS A 155 1.49 1.39 12.98
C LYS A 155 1.58 1.30 11.46
N ILE A 156 2.81 1.21 10.93
CA ILE A 156 3.11 1.04 9.50
C ILE A 156 3.67 -0.37 9.32
N TYR A 157 2.96 -1.24 8.60
CA TYR A 157 3.32 -2.65 8.45
C TYR A 157 4.73 -2.86 7.90
N GLU A 158 5.16 -2.08 6.94
CA GLU A 158 6.49 -2.15 6.36
C GLU A 158 7.57 -1.86 7.42
N MET A 159 7.34 -0.89 8.32
CA MET A 159 8.27 -0.57 9.40
C MET A 159 8.30 -1.65 10.49
N GLU A 160 7.15 -2.23 10.81
CA GLU A 160 7.08 -3.37 11.74
C GLU A 160 7.83 -4.58 11.16
N PHE A 161 7.66 -4.91 9.87
CA PHE A 161 8.41 -5.98 9.20
C PHE A 161 9.91 -5.69 9.12
N ILE A 162 10.32 -4.43 8.86
CA ILE A 162 11.74 -4.03 8.89
C ILE A 162 12.33 -4.23 10.30
N ALA A 163 11.61 -3.85 11.35
CA ALA A 163 12.05 -4.07 12.73
C ALA A 163 12.22 -5.56 13.03
N MET A 164 11.22 -6.39 12.69
CA MET A 164 11.29 -7.85 12.83
C MET A 164 12.45 -8.47 12.03
N ALA A 165 12.71 -7.97 10.83
CA ALA A 165 13.82 -8.43 9.98
C ALA A 165 15.17 -8.09 10.60
N LYS A 166 15.32 -6.89 11.15
CA LYS A 166 16.52 -6.44 11.86
C LYS A 166 16.78 -7.33 13.09
N ASP A 167 15.76 -7.58 13.90
CA ASP A 167 15.87 -8.42 15.10
C ASP A 167 16.24 -9.88 14.77
N SER A 168 15.86 -10.34 13.57
CA SER A 168 16.13 -11.71 13.06
C SER A 168 17.33 -11.78 12.11
N ASN A 169 18.08 -10.70 11.91
CA ASN A 169 19.20 -10.59 10.95
C ASN A 169 18.82 -11.04 9.52
N LYS A 170 17.59 -10.78 9.09
CA LYS A 170 17.14 -11.07 7.72
C LYS A 170 17.56 -9.97 6.76
N ASN A 171 17.91 -10.35 5.53
CA ASN A 171 18.13 -9.39 4.46
C ASN A 171 16.81 -8.76 4.03
N VAL A 172 16.78 -7.43 3.88
CA VAL A 172 15.63 -6.65 3.43
C VAL A 172 15.92 -6.05 2.05
N THR A 173 15.02 -6.27 1.10
CA THR A 173 15.10 -5.64 -0.23
C THR A 173 13.74 -5.08 -0.64
N GLY A 174 13.73 -4.24 -1.70
CA GLY A 174 12.51 -3.70 -2.31
C GLY A 174 12.33 -4.22 -3.73
N PHE A 175 11.07 -4.33 -4.16
CA PHE A 175 10.76 -4.58 -5.56
C PHE A 175 11.09 -3.38 -6.44
N GLU A 176 10.92 -2.17 -5.92
CA GLU A 176 11.05 -0.91 -6.63
C GLU A 176 11.60 0.18 -5.71
N THR A 177 11.94 1.32 -6.29
CA THR A 177 12.34 2.52 -5.57
C THR A 177 11.11 3.41 -5.28
N LEU A 178 11.22 4.27 -4.27
CA LEU A 178 10.17 5.25 -3.98
C LEU A 178 9.95 6.21 -5.16
N GLN A 179 11.01 6.59 -5.88
CA GLN A 179 10.89 7.42 -7.08
C GLN A 179 10.04 6.72 -8.16
N ALA A 180 10.25 5.42 -8.38
CA ALA A 180 9.45 4.64 -9.34
C ALA A 180 7.96 4.60 -8.93
N GLN A 181 7.66 4.48 -7.63
CA GLN A 181 6.28 4.58 -7.15
C GLN A 181 5.67 5.95 -7.44
N MET A 182 6.40 7.04 -7.19
CA MET A 182 5.91 8.39 -7.50
C MET A 182 5.66 8.59 -9.00
N ASP A 183 6.51 8.00 -9.85
CA ASP A 183 6.33 8.04 -11.30
C ASP A 183 5.07 7.27 -11.74
N PHE A 184 4.74 6.14 -11.10
CA PHE A 184 3.48 5.44 -11.33
C PHE A 184 2.27 6.26 -10.87
N TYR A 185 2.36 6.91 -9.71
CA TYR A 185 1.31 7.80 -9.21
C TYR A 185 1.03 8.96 -10.17
N SER A 186 2.06 9.62 -10.67
CA SER A 186 1.90 10.73 -11.63
C SER A 186 1.31 10.28 -12.97
N LYS A 187 1.48 8.99 -13.34
CA LYS A 187 0.80 8.39 -14.50
C LYS A 187 -0.65 8.02 -14.19
N ALA A 188 -0.95 7.69 -12.93
CA ALA A 188 -2.27 7.26 -12.49
C ALA A 188 -3.24 8.43 -12.29
N TYR A 189 -2.77 9.52 -11.70
CA TYR A 189 -3.62 10.65 -11.30
C TYR A 189 -3.01 12.00 -11.65
N SER A 190 -3.85 12.94 -12.07
CA SER A 190 -3.56 14.38 -12.08
C SER A 190 -3.78 14.98 -10.68
N ASP A 191 -3.28 16.19 -10.44
CA ASP A 191 -3.50 16.89 -9.16
C ASP A 191 -5.00 17.14 -8.90
N ALA A 192 -5.77 17.46 -9.94
CA ALA A 192 -7.23 17.63 -9.83
C ALA A 192 -7.92 16.36 -9.37
N GLU A 193 -7.60 15.21 -10.00
CA GLU A 193 -8.14 13.90 -9.59
C GLU A 193 -7.78 13.58 -8.14
N MET A 194 -6.55 13.88 -7.70
CA MET A 194 -6.11 13.69 -6.33
C MET A 194 -6.92 14.52 -5.33
N ILE A 195 -7.18 15.80 -5.63
CA ILE A 195 -8.00 16.66 -4.78
C ILE A 195 -9.45 16.16 -4.71
N THR A 196 -10.04 15.76 -5.85
CA THR A 196 -11.38 15.16 -5.90
C THR A 196 -11.46 13.89 -5.03
N MET A 197 -10.46 13.02 -5.09
CA MET A 197 -10.41 11.82 -4.25
C MET A 197 -10.41 12.16 -2.76
N LEU A 198 -9.71 13.23 -2.36
CA LEU A 198 -9.73 13.70 -0.97
C LEU A 198 -11.12 14.22 -0.58
N GLN A 199 -11.83 14.91 -1.46
CA GLN A 199 -13.19 15.40 -1.21
C GLN A 199 -14.17 14.24 -0.97
N GLU A 200 -14.04 13.16 -1.74
CA GLU A 200 -14.92 11.99 -1.70
C GLU A 200 -14.57 11.00 -0.59
N SER A 201 -13.36 11.05 -0.02
CA SER A 201 -12.94 10.11 1.03
C SER A 201 -13.71 10.35 2.32
N ASN A 202 -14.06 9.26 3.04
CA ASN A 202 -14.72 9.33 4.34
C ASN A 202 -14.15 8.31 5.34
N ASP A 203 -14.35 8.60 6.62
CA ASP A 203 -13.80 7.80 7.72
C ASP A 203 -14.46 6.41 7.85
N ASP A 204 -15.71 6.26 7.42
CA ASP A 204 -16.42 4.97 7.53
C ASP A 204 -15.86 3.93 6.56
N ALA A 205 -15.39 4.36 5.40
CA ALA A 205 -14.70 3.45 4.49
C ALA A 205 -13.36 2.97 5.05
N THR A 206 -12.62 3.85 5.72
CA THR A 206 -11.38 3.47 6.41
C THR A 206 -11.67 2.44 7.50
N LYS A 207 -12.71 2.64 8.32
CA LYS A 207 -13.12 1.67 9.35
C LYS A 207 -13.51 0.32 8.75
N LYS A 208 -14.30 0.32 7.66
CA LYS A 208 -14.70 -0.91 6.96
C LYS A 208 -13.49 -1.66 6.41
N MET A 209 -12.54 -0.94 5.82
CA MET A 209 -11.30 -1.53 5.33
C MET A 209 -10.48 -2.17 6.44
N VAL A 210 -10.32 -1.50 7.58
CA VAL A 210 -9.64 -2.05 8.78
C VAL A 210 -10.34 -3.31 9.26
N GLN A 211 -11.67 -3.32 9.34
CA GLN A 211 -12.44 -4.50 9.73
C GLN A 211 -12.25 -5.68 8.78
N ASN A 212 -12.32 -5.45 7.46
CA ASN A 212 -12.08 -6.48 6.45
C ASN A 212 -10.64 -7.01 6.56
N TYR A 213 -9.68 -6.16 6.86
CA TYR A 213 -8.28 -6.55 7.02
C TYR A 213 -8.07 -7.45 8.24
N ILE A 214 -8.57 -7.07 9.41
CA ILE A 214 -8.46 -7.86 10.64
C ILE A 214 -9.15 -9.22 10.49
N GLN A 215 -10.23 -9.29 9.71
CA GLN A 215 -10.94 -10.53 9.37
C GLN A 215 -10.26 -11.33 8.25
N GLU A 216 -9.12 -10.87 7.73
CA GLU A 216 -8.42 -11.43 6.56
C GLU A 216 -9.34 -11.59 5.34
N ASN A 217 -10.36 -10.75 5.19
CA ASN A 217 -11.33 -10.81 4.10
C ASN A 217 -10.77 -10.17 2.83
N LEU A 218 -9.75 -10.80 2.26
CA LEU A 218 -9.03 -10.32 1.09
C LEU A 218 -9.93 -10.01 -0.11
N PRO A 219 -10.98 -10.81 -0.45
CA PRO A 219 -11.88 -10.47 -1.55
C PRO A 219 -12.60 -9.14 -1.39
N GLU A 220 -13.14 -8.86 -0.19
CA GLU A 220 -13.81 -7.58 0.07
C GLU A 220 -12.82 -6.41 0.11
N LEU A 221 -11.60 -6.61 0.66
CA LEU A 221 -10.53 -5.61 0.59
C LEU A 221 -10.19 -5.25 -0.85
N TYR A 222 -9.96 -6.26 -1.69
CA TYR A 222 -9.65 -6.06 -3.11
C TYR A 222 -10.78 -5.32 -3.82
N LYS A 223 -12.03 -5.73 -3.61
CA LYS A 223 -13.22 -5.11 -4.20
C LYS A 223 -13.38 -3.65 -3.74
N ASP A 224 -13.21 -3.37 -2.45
CA ASP A 224 -13.35 -2.02 -1.90
C ASP A 224 -12.24 -1.10 -2.44
N ILE A 225 -10.98 -1.55 -2.48
CA ILE A 225 -9.83 -0.75 -2.95
C ILE A 225 -9.88 -0.52 -4.47
N THR A 226 -10.27 -1.54 -5.25
CA THR A 226 -10.32 -1.44 -6.73
C THR A 226 -11.68 -0.99 -7.26
N ALA A 227 -12.59 -0.56 -6.41
CA ALA A 227 -13.87 -0.01 -6.84
C ALA A 227 -13.65 1.20 -7.76
N PRO A 228 -14.42 1.36 -8.87
CA PRO A 228 -14.21 2.41 -9.88
C PRO A 228 -14.18 3.84 -9.32
N LYS A 229 -14.77 4.06 -8.16
CA LYS A 229 -14.76 5.34 -7.45
C LYS A 229 -13.49 5.58 -6.64
N VAL A 230 -12.81 4.48 -6.25
CA VAL A 230 -11.54 4.53 -5.52
C VAL A 230 -10.38 4.56 -6.48
N MET A 231 -10.42 3.68 -7.49
CA MET A 231 -9.39 3.58 -8.52
C MET A 231 -10.05 3.52 -9.89
N ASN A 232 -9.80 4.52 -10.73
CA ASN A 232 -10.19 4.46 -12.13
C ASN A 232 -9.31 3.44 -12.90
N GLU A 233 -9.66 3.10 -14.14
CA GLU A 233 -8.94 2.12 -14.95
C GLU A 233 -7.46 2.45 -15.12
N LYS A 234 -7.13 3.75 -15.26
CA LYS A 234 -5.75 4.24 -15.39
C LYS A 234 -4.95 4.00 -14.12
N ALA A 235 -5.57 4.21 -12.95
CA ALA A 235 -4.97 3.95 -11.65
C ALA A 235 -4.75 2.44 -11.41
N ILE A 236 -5.75 1.61 -11.70
CA ILE A 236 -5.60 0.15 -11.65
C ILE A 236 -4.43 -0.29 -12.53
N LYS A 237 -4.34 0.21 -13.76
CA LYS A 237 -3.26 -0.13 -14.68
C LYS A 237 -1.88 0.22 -14.11
N TRP A 238 -1.67 1.47 -13.64
CA TRP A 238 -0.35 1.93 -13.26
C TRP A 238 0.04 1.57 -11.82
N LEU A 239 -0.91 1.60 -10.88
CA LEU A 239 -0.61 1.37 -9.47
C LEU A 239 -0.69 -0.11 -9.07
N ILE A 240 -1.42 -0.93 -9.83
CA ILE A 240 -1.58 -2.36 -9.52
C ILE A 240 -0.96 -3.23 -10.62
N GLU A 241 -1.51 -3.19 -11.83
CA GLU A 241 -1.21 -4.20 -12.84
C GLU A 241 0.24 -4.16 -13.35
N VAL A 242 0.73 -2.98 -13.75
CA VAL A 242 2.11 -2.82 -14.26
C VAL A 242 3.14 -3.15 -13.19
N ARG A 243 2.89 -2.77 -11.94
CA ARG A 243 3.75 -3.08 -10.80
C ARG A 243 3.78 -4.59 -10.54
N ASN A 244 2.62 -5.23 -10.50
CA ASN A 244 2.49 -6.67 -10.32
C ASN A 244 3.24 -7.45 -11.41
N GLU A 245 3.13 -7.04 -12.66
CA GLU A 245 3.86 -7.66 -13.78
C GLU A 245 5.38 -7.53 -13.58
N ASN A 246 5.87 -6.34 -13.21
CA ASN A 246 7.29 -6.12 -12.92
C ASN A 246 7.78 -6.98 -11.74
N TRP A 247 6.98 -7.09 -10.68
CA TRP A 247 7.32 -7.91 -9.51
C TRP A 247 7.33 -9.40 -9.84
N ALA A 248 6.31 -9.88 -10.57
CA ALA A 248 6.22 -11.27 -10.96
C ALA A 248 7.40 -11.72 -11.88
N VAL A 249 8.07 -10.79 -12.56
CA VAL A 249 9.31 -11.08 -13.30
C VAL A 249 10.48 -11.29 -12.35
N LYS A 250 10.58 -10.52 -11.27
CA LYS A 250 11.70 -10.56 -10.30
C LYS A 250 11.57 -11.68 -9.27
N MET A 251 10.34 -12.04 -8.87
CA MET A 251 10.07 -13.00 -7.79
C MET A 251 10.73 -14.37 -7.98
N PRO A 252 10.78 -14.98 -9.19
CA PRO A 252 11.49 -16.25 -9.41
C PRO A 252 12.92 -16.25 -8.91
N ASP A 253 13.71 -15.24 -9.27
CA ASP A 253 15.11 -15.13 -8.86
C ASP A 253 15.24 -14.90 -7.35
N MET A 254 14.32 -14.16 -6.75
CA MET A 254 14.30 -13.88 -5.30
C MET A 254 13.95 -15.12 -4.46
N MET A 255 13.26 -16.12 -5.06
CA MET A 255 12.82 -17.34 -4.38
C MET A 255 13.68 -18.55 -4.69
N LYS A 256 14.57 -18.48 -5.69
CA LYS A 256 15.26 -19.63 -6.26
C LYS A 256 16.02 -20.45 -5.21
N ASP A 257 16.83 -19.78 -4.40
CA ASP A 257 17.78 -20.44 -3.50
C ASP A 257 17.40 -20.26 -2.00
N LYS A 258 16.47 -19.36 -1.70
CA LYS A 258 16.11 -18.97 -0.33
C LYS A 258 14.61 -18.78 -0.21
N SER A 259 14.08 -19.17 0.96
CA SER A 259 12.71 -18.80 1.32
C SER A 259 12.60 -17.28 1.49
N THR A 260 11.60 -16.68 0.86
CA THR A 260 11.40 -15.23 0.88
C THR A 260 9.98 -14.89 1.36
N PHE A 261 9.88 -13.95 2.29
CA PHE A 261 8.62 -13.36 2.71
C PHE A 261 8.42 -12.06 1.96
N PHE A 262 7.40 -12.02 1.10
CA PHE A 262 7.00 -10.83 0.35
C PHE A 262 5.85 -10.17 1.08
N ALA A 263 6.00 -8.90 1.49
CA ALA A 263 4.92 -8.11 2.07
C ALA A 263 4.60 -6.91 1.17
N VAL A 264 3.39 -6.90 0.62
CA VAL A 264 2.92 -5.90 -0.34
C VAL A 264 1.47 -5.52 -0.01
N GLY A 265 0.98 -4.39 -0.51
CA GLY A 265 -0.41 -3.99 -0.32
C GLY A 265 -1.40 -5.08 -0.79
N ALA A 266 -2.44 -5.33 -0.01
CA ALA A 266 -3.41 -6.41 -0.25
C ALA A 266 -4.09 -6.32 -1.63
N ALA A 267 -4.24 -5.12 -2.19
CA ALA A 267 -4.79 -4.90 -3.53
C ALA A 267 -3.94 -5.54 -4.65
N HIS A 268 -2.66 -5.84 -4.40
CA HIS A 268 -1.78 -6.48 -5.37
C HIS A 268 -1.99 -7.99 -5.50
N LEU A 269 -2.69 -8.64 -4.55
CA LEU A 269 -2.77 -10.10 -4.48
C LEU A 269 -3.73 -10.68 -5.51
N LEU A 270 -4.95 -10.16 -5.59
CA LEU A 270 -6.05 -10.70 -6.39
C LEU A 270 -6.18 -10.05 -7.78
N GLY A 271 -7.11 -10.58 -8.57
CA GLY A 271 -7.42 -10.11 -9.92
C GLY A 271 -6.65 -10.84 -11.01
N GLN A 272 -7.02 -10.61 -12.28
CA GLN A 272 -6.39 -11.27 -13.45
C GLN A 272 -4.92 -10.90 -13.65
N ARG A 273 -4.50 -9.77 -13.10
CA ARG A 273 -3.10 -9.31 -13.05
C ARG A 273 -2.59 -9.19 -11.62
N GLY A 274 -3.26 -9.85 -10.66
CA GLY A 274 -2.79 -10.00 -9.29
C GLY A 274 -1.58 -10.93 -9.21
N VAL A 275 -0.71 -10.70 -8.23
CA VAL A 275 0.54 -11.45 -8.06
C VAL A 275 0.27 -12.96 -7.95
N ILE A 276 -0.78 -13.37 -7.24
CA ILE A 276 -1.17 -14.78 -7.11
C ILE A 276 -1.44 -15.39 -8.49
N HIS A 277 -2.25 -14.72 -9.31
CA HIS A 277 -2.58 -15.21 -10.65
C HIS A 277 -1.34 -15.26 -11.56
N LEU A 278 -0.51 -14.22 -11.53
CA LEU A 278 0.71 -14.15 -12.35
C LEU A 278 1.72 -15.24 -11.99
N LEU A 279 1.89 -15.55 -10.70
CA LEU A 279 2.76 -16.65 -10.26
C LEU A 279 2.18 -18.01 -10.65
N ARG A 280 0.87 -18.23 -10.51
CA ARG A 280 0.23 -19.47 -10.99
C ARG A 280 0.41 -19.65 -12.48
N LYS A 281 0.30 -18.60 -13.30
CA LYS A 281 0.61 -18.65 -14.76
C LYS A 281 2.06 -19.02 -15.06
N LYS A 282 3.00 -18.71 -14.17
CA LYS A 282 4.41 -19.11 -14.28
C LYS A 282 4.66 -20.54 -13.79
N GLY A 283 3.65 -21.29 -13.36
CA GLY A 283 3.74 -22.68 -12.93
C GLY A 283 3.97 -22.86 -11.42
N TYR A 284 3.95 -21.81 -10.61
CA TYR A 284 4.02 -21.94 -9.16
C TYR A 284 2.68 -22.41 -8.58
N ILE A 285 2.76 -23.16 -7.48
CA ILE A 285 1.61 -23.50 -6.65
C ILE A 285 1.48 -22.39 -5.62
N VAL A 286 0.38 -21.62 -5.68
CA VAL A 286 0.11 -20.52 -4.74
C VAL A 286 -1.20 -20.80 -4.02
N LYS A 287 -1.12 -21.07 -2.71
CA LYS A 287 -2.26 -21.48 -1.88
C LYS A 287 -2.43 -20.57 -0.67
N PRO A 288 -3.68 -20.23 -0.27
CA PRO A 288 -3.90 -19.50 0.98
C PRO A 288 -3.50 -20.36 2.18
N ILE A 289 -2.89 -19.73 3.17
CA ILE A 289 -2.69 -20.35 4.50
C ILE A 289 -3.86 -19.88 5.36
N LEU A 290 -4.77 -20.81 5.65
CA LEU A 290 -5.95 -20.56 6.48
C LEU A 290 -5.62 -20.73 7.97
N ASN A 291 -6.50 -20.22 8.84
CA ASN A 291 -6.41 -20.40 10.31
C ASN A 291 -6.79 -21.84 10.69
#